data_0db1565bd3e2a29dcd10530907c2f2f6
#
_entry.id   0db1565bd3e2a29dcd10530907c2f2f6
#
_cell.length_a   1.000
_cell.length_b   1.000
_cell.length_c   1.000
_cell.angle_alpha   90.00
_cell.angle_beta   90.00
_cell.angle_gamma   90.00
#
_symmetry.space_group_name_H-M   'P 1'
#
loop_
_entity.id
_entity.type
_entity.pdbx_description
1 polymer ?
#
loop_
_entity_poly.entity_id
_entity_poly.type
_entity_poly.pdbx_seq_one_letter_code
_entity_poly.pdbx_strand_id
1 'polypeptide(L)'
;MQIIPLLNIPLVQPGNDLADLILTATAEIDLTLTDQDIIVVAQKIVSKAEGQFVPLAEVTPSARALELAEITGKPAQLIEVILWDTAEVIRAVPQLLIVEHKLGFISANAGIDHSNVSAEPDVLLRLPADPDASARTLRQQIAARSGAKPPVLIIDSHGRPWRFGTVGVTIG
;
A
#
# COMPACT_ATOMS: atom_id res chain seq x y z
N MET A 1 -13.65 -1.18 22.77
CA MET A 1 -13.06 -0.73 21.49
C MET A 1 -14.20 -0.57 20.50
N GLN A 2 -14.28 0.55 19.82
CA GLN A 2 -15.24 0.81 18.73
C GLN A 2 -14.45 0.98 17.44
N ILE A 3 -14.95 0.42 16.33
CA ILE A 3 -14.39 0.61 14.99
C ILE A 3 -15.41 1.41 14.20
N ILE A 4 -15.00 2.56 13.68
CA ILE A 4 -15.85 3.48 12.94
C ILE A 4 -15.31 3.58 11.51
N PRO A 5 -16.03 3.07 10.50
CA PRO A 5 -15.62 3.25 9.12
C PRO A 5 -15.89 4.70 8.69
N LEU A 6 -14.90 5.34 8.08
CA LEU A 6 -15.11 6.61 7.38
C LEU A 6 -15.66 6.30 5.99
N LEU A 7 -16.89 6.73 5.75
CA LEU A 7 -17.59 6.55 4.48
C LEU A 7 -17.35 7.74 3.57
N ASN A 8 -17.78 7.63 2.31
CA ASN A 8 -17.76 8.71 1.31
C ASN A 8 -16.36 9.26 0.97
N ILE A 9 -15.29 8.54 1.30
CA ILE A 9 -13.95 8.89 0.82
C ILE A 9 -13.96 8.75 -0.71
N PRO A 10 -13.67 9.83 -1.47
CA PRO A 10 -13.66 9.76 -2.94
C PRO A 10 -12.53 8.86 -3.45
N LEU A 11 -12.57 8.54 -4.74
CA LEU A 11 -11.46 7.84 -5.39
C LEU A 11 -10.19 8.70 -5.29
N VAL A 12 -9.24 8.23 -4.50
CA VAL A 12 -7.98 8.93 -4.26
C VAL A 12 -7.14 8.95 -5.53
N GLN A 13 -6.63 10.14 -5.85
CA GLN A 13 -5.76 10.44 -6.98
C GLN A 13 -4.39 10.94 -6.50
N PRO A 14 -3.35 10.90 -7.33
CA PRO A 14 -2.06 11.49 -7.01
C PRO A 14 -2.20 12.95 -6.58
N GLY A 15 -1.53 13.30 -5.47
CA GLY A 15 -1.54 14.66 -4.91
C GLY A 15 -2.74 14.98 -4.03
N ASN A 16 -3.70 14.07 -3.82
CA ASN A 16 -4.78 14.31 -2.88
C ASN A 16 -4.27 14.47 -1.45
N ASP A 17 -4.85 15.41 -0.73
CA ASP A 17 -4.57 15.66 0.69
C ASP A 17 -5.37 14.68 1.56
N LEU A 18 -4.71 13.63 2.03
CA LEU A 18 -5.36 12.59 2.83
C LEU A 18 -5.84 13.10 4.19
N ALA A 19 -5.16 14.08 4.79
CA ALA A 19 -5.61 14.66 6.05
C ALA A 19 -6.92 15.40 5.87
N ASP A 20 -7.07 16.15 4.78
CA ASP A 20 -8.30 16.85 4.45
C ASP A 20 -9.46 15.87 4.21
N LEU A 21 -9.23 14.83 3.43
CA LEU A 21 -10.21 13.78 3.17
C LEU A 21 -10.69 13.09 4.45
N ILE A 22 -9.76 12.75 5.35
CA ILE A 22 -10.08 12.11 6.64
C ILE A 22 -10.88 13.07 7.52
N LEU A 23 -10.42 14.32 7.67
CA LEU A 23 -11.10 15.30 8.52
C LEU A 23 -12.50 15.66 8.00
N THR A 24 -12.66 15.76 6.68
CA THR A 24 -13.98 15.96 6.06
C THR A 24 -14.89 14.77 6.37
N ALA A 25 -14.42 13.54 6.17
CA ALA A 25 -15.22 12.35 6.44
C ALA A 25 -15.56 12.18 7.93
N THR A 26 -14.70 12.60 8.85
CA THR A 26 -15.03 12.61 10.29
C THR A 26 -16.09 13.65 10.63
N ALA A 27 -16.03 14.83 10.01
CA ALA A 27 -17.04 15.88 10.19
C ALA A 27 -18.42 15.48 9.66
N GLU A 28 -18.51 14.74 8.55
CA GLU A 28 -19.77 14.24 8.00
C GLU A 28 -20.54 13.30 8.94
N ILE A 29 -19.85 12.67 9.88
CA ILE A 29 -20.46 11.77 10.88
C ILE A 29 -20.45 12.36 12.31
N ASP A 30 -20.24 13.67 12.43
CA ASP A 30 -20.15 14.37 13.72
C ASP A 30 -19.09 13.79 14.68
N LEU A 31 -18.02 13.21 14.15
CA LEU A 31 -16.93 12.63 14.93
C LEU A 31 -15.82 13.66 15.15
N THR A 32 -15.59 14.00 16.41
CA THR A 32 -14.45 14.83 16.82
C THR A 32 -13.28 13.90 17.20
N LEU A 33 -12.16 14.02 16.49
CA LEU A 33 -10.95 13.27 16.79
C LEU A 33 -10.33 13.71 18.12
N THR A 34 -9.77 12.75 18.84
CA THR A 34 -9.04 12.92 20.08
C THR A 34 -7.67 12.21 20.02
N ASP A 35 -6.80 12.49 20.99
CA ASP A 35 -5.51 11.80 21.11
C ASP A 35 -5.63 10.30 21.47
N GLN A 36 -6.83 9.84 21.85
CA GLN A 36 -7.10 8.44 22.20
C GLN A 36 -7.60 7.60 21.01
N ASP A 37 -7.90 8.25 19.89
CA ASP A 37 -8.29 7.57 18.66
C ASP A 37 -7.06 7.05 17.93
N ILE A 38 -7.27 6.03 17.11
CA ILE A 38 -6.26 5.50 16.19
C ILE A 38 -6.83 5.57 14.79
N ILE A 39 -6.13 6.24 13.90
CA ILE A 39 -6.48 6.29 12.48
C ILE A 39 -5.79 5.15 11.77
N VAL A 40 -6.57 4.30 11.10
CA VAL A 40 -6.05 3.18 10.31
C VAL A 40 -6.35 3.43 8.85
N VAL A 41 -5.30 3.49 8.03
CA VAL A 41 -5.38 3.78 6.60
C VAL A 41 -4.86 2.60 5.80
N ALA A 42 -5.63 2.17 4.80
CA ALA A 42 -5.14 1.17 3.86
C ALA A 42 -3.97 1.73 3.04
N GLN A 43 -2.91 0.94 2.88
CA GLN A 43 -1.72 1.35 2.12
C GLN A 43 -2.07 1.86 0.71
N LYS A 44 -3.05 1.25 0.06
CA LYS A 44 -3.49 1.63 -1.29
C LYS A 44 -3.90 3.10 -1.39
N ILE A 45 -4.54 3.64 -0.36
CA ILE A 45 -4.95 5.05 -0.29
C ILE A 45 -3.72 5.95 -0.27
N VAL A 46 -2.73 5.61 0.56
CA VAL A 46 -1.47 6.36 0.67
C VAL A 46 -0.67 6.25 -0.63
N SER A 47 -0.49 5.03 -1.15
CA SER A 47 0.21 4.79 -2.42
C SER A 47 -0.38 5.57 -3.58
N LYS A 48 -1.71 5.64 -3.69
CA LYS A 48 -2.39 6.43 -4.73
C LYS A 48 -2.12 7.92 -4.56
N ALA A 49 -2.26 8.44 -3.35
CA ALA A 49 -2.00 9.86 -3.08
C ALA A 49 -0.54 10.25 -3.39
N GLU A 50 0.39 9.34 -3.12
CA GLU A 50 1.83 9.51 -3.42
C GLU A 50 2.20 9.23 -4.87
N GLY A 51 1.25 8.77 -5.71
CA GLY A 51 1.49 8.52 -7.13
C GLY A 51 2.39 7.32 -7.41
N GLN A 52 2.34 6.27 -6.56
CA GLN A 52 3.17 5.06 -6.69
C GLN A 52 2.71 4.14 -7.83
N PHE A 53 2.16 4.71 -8.89
CA PHE A 53 1.70 3.99 -10.09
C PHE A 53 2.86 3.64 -11.01
N VAL A 54 2.82 2.45 -11.59
CA VAL A 54 3.81 1.97 -12.56
C VAL A 54 3.09 1.37 -13.77
N PRO A 55 3.08 2.06 -14.92
CA PRO A 55 2.61 1.50 -16.18
C PRO A 55 3.56 0.37 -16.62
N LEU A 56 3.06 -0.85 -16.80
CA LEU A 56 3.89 -1.99 -17.20
C LEU A 56 4.56 -1.79 -18.56
N ALA A 57 3.93 -1.03 -19.46
CA ALA A 57 4.49 -0.72 -20.78
C ALA A 57 5.81 0.06 -20.73
N GLU A 58 6.08 0.77 -19.63
CA GLU A 58 7.30 1.56 -19.44
C GLU A 58 8.44 0.75 -18.77
N VAL A 59 8.15 -0.48 -18.35
CA VAL A 59 9.09 -1.31 -17.59
C VAL A 59 9.92 -2.18 -18.52
N THR A 60 11.24 -2.04 -18.46
CA THR A 60 12.20 -2.90 -19.15
C THR A 60 12.69 -3.99 -18.18
N PRO A 61 12.37 -5.28 -18.43
CA PRO A 61 12.79 -6.35 -17.54
C PRO A 61 14.31 -6.58 -17.58
N SER A 62 14.90 -6.78 -16.41
CA SER A 62 16.27 -7.24 -16.23
C SER A 62 16.42 -8.73 -16.58
N ALA A 63 17.66 -9.21 -16.74
CA ALA A 63 17.94 -10.64 -16.93
C ALA A 63 17.37 -11.48 -15.77
N ARG A 64 17.43 -10.98 -14.55
CA ARG A 64 16.87 -11.66 -13.38
C ARG A 64 15.34 -11.73 -13.41
N ALA A 65 14.69 -10.68 -13.89
CA ALA A 65 13.23 -10.68 -14.06
C ALA A 65 12.79 -11.69 -15.13
N LEU A 66 13.53 -11.79 -16.23
CA LEU A 66 13.27 -12.78 -17.29
C LEU A 66 13.38 -14.22 -16.76
N GLU A 67 14.46 -14.52 -16.02
CA GLU A 67 14.67 -15.83 -15.40
C GLU A 67 13.53 -16.22 -14.46
N LEU A 68 13.12 -15.31 -13.57
CA LEU A 68 12.03 -15.55 -12.64
C LEU A 68 10.66 -15.61 -13.34
N ALA A 69 10.48 -14.92 -14.46
CA ALA A 69 9.28 -15.00 -15.29
C ALA A 69 9.12 -16.39 -15.89
N GLU A 70 10.21 -17.02 -16.37
CA GLU A 70 10.19 -18.41 -16.86
C GLU A 70 9.77 -19.39 -15.75
N ILE A 71 10.29 -19.23 -14.54
CA ILE A 71 9.95 -20.09 -13.39
C ILE A 71 8.49 -19.89 -12.95
N THR A 72 8.05 -18.65 -12.87
CA THR A 72 6.75 -18.33 -12.26
C THR A 72 5.60 -18.29 -13.26
N GLY A 73 5.89 -18.13 -14.56
CA GLY A 73 4.88 -17.89 -15.60
C GLY A 73 4.22 -16.53 -15.50
N LYS A 74 4.78 -15.59 -14.74
CA LYS A 74 4.28 -14.22 -14.61
C LYS A 74 4.94 -13.31 -15.65
N PRO A 75 4.27 -12.18 -16.04
CA PRO A 75 4.88 -11.19 -16.92
C PRO A 75 6.21 -10.68 -16.38
N ALA A 76 7.24 -10.63 -17.22
CA ALA A 76 8.59 -10.22 -16.81
C ALA A 76 8.62 -8.76 -16.28
N GLN A 77 7.79 -7.88 -16.84
CA GLN A 77 7.64 -6.50 -16.36
C GLN A 77 7.09 -6.45 -14.93
N LEU A 78 6.10 -7.29 -14.60
CA LEU A 78 5.58 -7.40 -13.25
C LEU A 78 6.68 -7.90 -12.29
N ILE A 79 7.44 -8.91 -12.69
CA ILE A 79 8.57 -9.42 -11.90
C ILE A 79 9.62 -8.32 -11.68
N GLU A 80 9.93 -7.53 -12.70
CA GLU A 80 10.88 -6.41 -12.56
C GLU A 80 10.42 -5.42 -11.50
N VAL A 81 9.15 -5.00 -11.52
CA VAL A 81 8.60 -4.08 -10.51
C VAL A 81 8.65 -4.69 -9.10
N ILE A 82 8.37 -6.00 -8.97
CA ILE A 82 8.52 -6.71 -7.69
C ILE A 82 9.98 -6.66 -7.21
N LEU A 83 10.94 -6.86 -8.10
CA LEU A 83 12.37 -6.83 -7.75
C LEU A 83 12.85 -5.45 -7.30
N TRP A 84 12.22 -4.36 -7.75
CA TRP A 84 12.57 -3.02 -7.27
C TRP A 84 12.40 -2.85 -5.75
N ASP A 85 11.44 -3.57 -5.15
CA ASP A 85 11.15 -3.50 -3.71
C ASP A 85 11.61 -4.75 -2.94
N THR A 86 12.28 -5.67 -3.62
CA THR A 86 12.76 -6.94 -3.05
C THR A 86 14.17 -6.79 -2.48
N ALA A 87 14.35 -7.21 -1.24
CA ALA A 87 15.66 -7.45 -0.63
C ALA A 87 16.18 -8.85 -1.00
N GLU A 88 15.31 -9.88 -0.86
CA GLU A 88 15.64 -11.26 -1.17
C GLU A 88 14.43 -12.00 -1.78
N VAL A 89 14.71 -12.88 -2.76
CA VAL A 89 13.71 -13.80 -3.30
C VAL A 89 13.71 -15.07 -2.44
N ILE A 90 12.66 -15.25 -1.64
CA ILE A 90 12.53 -16.38 -0.72
C ILE A 90 12.06 -17.64 -1.46
N ARG A 91 11.11 -17.49 -2.40
CA ARG A 91 10.57 -18.62 -3.15
C ARG A 91 9.98 -18.18 -4.49
N ALA A 92 10.36 -18.88 -5.54
CA ALA A 92 9.78 -18.75 -6.87
C ALA A 92 9.31 -20.14 -7.35
N VAL A 93 8.01 -20.27 -7.64
CA VAL A 93 7.39 -21.48 -8.22
C VAL A 93 6.26 -21.04 -9.16
N PRO A 94 5.70 -21.90 -10.00
CA PRO A 94 4.61 -21.52 -10.90
C PRO A 94 3.50 -20.74 -10.19
N GLN A 95 3.17 -19.58 -10.71
CA GLN A 95 2.18 -18.61 -10.24
C GLN A 95 2.47 -17.94 -8.88
N LEU A 96 3.60 -18.26 -8.22
CA LEU A 96 3.91 -17.72 -6.90
C LEU A 96 5.34 -17.18 -6.84
N LEU A 97 5.47 -15.93 -6.41
CA LEU A 97 6.74 -15.30 -6.05
C LEU A 97 6.62 -14.71 -4.64
N ILE A 98 7.38 -15.26 -3.71
CA ILE A 98 7.48 -14.77 -2.33
C ILE A 98 8.84 -14.11 -2.17
N VAL A 99 8.82 -12.89 -1.64
CA VAL A 99 10.02 -12.09 -1.45
C VAL A 99 10.07 -11.51 -0.04
N GLU A 100 11.26 -11.23 0.45
CA GLU A 100 11.48 -10.29 1.52
C GLU A 100 11.48 -8.88 0.91
N HIS A 101 10.57 -8.04 1.37
CA HIS A 101 10.48 -6.64 0.97
C HIS A 101 11.61 -5.84 1.62
N LYS A 102 12.08 -4.77 0.99
CA LYS A 102 13.09 -3.85 1.56
C LYS A 102 12.68 -3.24 2.91
N LEU A 103 11.40 -3.23 3.22
CA LEU A 103 10.84 -2.83 4.52
C LEU A 103 10.92 -3.94 5.60
N GLY A 104 11.52 -5.12 5.29
CA GLY A 104 11.80 -6.18 6.26
C GLY A 104 10.67 -7.18 6.52
N PHE A 105 9.60 -7.18 5.74
CA PHE A 105 8.55 -8.19 5.85
C PHE A 105 8.53 -9.14 4.63
N ILE A 106 7.99 -10.34 4.82
CA ILE A 106 7.85 -11.33 3.76
C ILE A 106 6.42 -11.30 3.22
N SER A 107 6.29 -11.13 1.91
CA SER A 107 4.99 -11.11 1.22
C SER A 107 5.05 -11.71 -0.18
N ALA A 108 3.89 -12.03 -0.73
CA ALA A 108 3.77 -12.37 -2.14
C ALA A 108 3.87 -11.08 -2.99
N ASN A 109 4.64 -11.15 -4.06
CA ASN A 109 4.79 -10.07 -5.06
C ASN A 109 5.17 -8.70 -4.46
N ALA A 110 5.91 -8.66 -3.33
CA ALA A 110 6.30 -7.42 -2.64
C ALA A 110 5.13 -6.48 -2.28
N GLY A 111 3.93 -7.02 -2.06
CA GLY A 111 2.75 -6.20 -1.76
C GLY A 111 2.22 -5.36 -2.93
N ILE A 112 2.69 -5.61 -4.16
CA ILE A 112 2.24 -4.86 -5.34
C ILE A 112 0.79 -5.20 -5.67
N ASP A 113 -0.01 -4.15 -5.83
CA ASP A 113 -1.40 -4.24 -6.26
C ASP A 113 -1.53 -4.12 -7.78
N HIS A 114 -2.41 -4.96 -8.34
CA HIS A 114 -2.78 -4.90 -9.76
C HIS A 114 -4.29 -4.70 -9.95
N SER A 115 -5.10 -5.05 -8.95
CA SER A 115 -6.56 -4.96 -9.04
C SER A 115 -7.08 -3.64 -8.48
N ASN A 116 -8.03 -3.01 -9.19
CA ASN A 116 -8.67 -1.75 -8.78
C ASN A 116 -7.67 -0.61 -8.49
N VAL A 117 -6.57 -0.59 -9.24
CA VAL A 117 -5.51 0.42 -9.11
C VAL A 117 -5.86 1.66 -9.92
N SER A 118 -6.14 1.47 -11.21
CA SER A 118 -6.42 2.51 -12.20
C SER A 118 -7.56 2.09 -13.11
N ALA A 119 -8.15 3.05 -13.84
CA ALA A 119 -9.04 2.76 -14.96
C ALA A 119 -8.27 2.27 -16.20
N GLU A 120 -6.98 2.56 -16.28
CA GLU A 120 -6.10 2.08 -17.34
C GLU A 120 -5.66 0.64 -17.07
N PRO A 121 -5.64 -0.23 -18.09
CA PRO A 121 -5.12 -1.58 -17.97
C PRO A 121 -3.61 -1.56 -17.72
N ASP A 122 -3.10 -2.62 -17.12
CA ASP A 122 -1.66 -2.87 -16.94
C ASP A 122 -0.90 -1.78 -16.17
N VAL A 123 -1.57 -1.11 -15.22
CA VAL A 123 -0.95 -0.22 -14.26
C VAL A 123 -0.87 -0.92 -12.90
N LEU A 124 0.33 -0.97 -12.34
CA LEU A 124 0.59 -1.49 -11.00
C LEU A 124 0.59 -0.36 -9.98
N LEU A 125 0.37 -0.70 -8.72
CA LEU A 125 0.53 0.20 -7.59
C LEU A 125 1.50 -0.43 -6.60
N ARG A 126 2.62 0.25 -6.35
CA ARG A 126 3.60 -0.13 -5.35
C ARG A 126 3.17 0.36 -3.97
N LEU A 127 3.78 -0.18 -2.92
CA LEU A 127 3.65 0.35 -1.57
C LEU A 127 4.23 1.77 -1.47
N PRO A 128 3.86 2.57 -0.45
CA PRO A 128 4.54 3.83 -0.17
C PRO A 128 6.05 3.61 -0.01
N ALA A 129 6.86 4.53 -0.51
CA ALA A 129 8.32 4.39 -0.47
C ALA A 129 8.88 4.36 0.96
N ASP A 130 8.29 5.16 1.86
CA ASP A 130 8.58 5.20 3.30
C ASP A 130 7.25 5.32 4.06
N PRO A 131 6.59 4.18 4.35
CA PRO A 131 5.28 4.20 5.04
C PRO A 131 5.32 4.87 6.41
N ASP A 132 6.43 4.75 7.14
CA ASP A 132 6.63 5.43 8.42
C ASP A 132 6.68 6.95 8.27
N ALA A 133 7.35 7.46 7.24
CA ALA A 133 7.36 8.89 6.95
C ALA A 133 5.98 9.39 6.52
N SER A 134 5.26 8.59 5.72
CA SER A 134 3.89 8.88 5.30
C SER A 134 2.95 8.95 6.50
N ALA A 135 3.02 7.98 7.43
CA ALA A 135 2.23 7.97 8.65
C ALA A 135 2.53 9.19 9.54
N ARG A 136 3.83 9.52 9.73
CA ARG A 136 4.25 10.72 10.48
C ARG A 136 3.73 12.00 9.86
N THR A 137 3.83 12.14 8.55
CA THR A 137 3.38 13.32 7.80
C THR A 137 1.86 13.49 7.94
N LEU A 138 1.11 12.42 7.72
CA LEU A 138 -0.35 12.41 7.84
C LEU A 138 -0.77 12.79 9.27
N ARG A 139 -0.14 12.21 10.29
CA ARG A 139 -0.38 12.55 11.70
C ARG A 139 -0.11 14.02 12.00
N GLN A 140 0.96 14.57 11.47
CA GLN A 140 1.30 15.99 11.67
C GLN A 140 0.27 16.91 10.99
N GLN A 141 -0.17 16.59 9.79
CA GLN A 141 -1.18 17.36 9.07
C GLN A 141 -2.54 17.34 9.78
N ILE A 142 -2.96 16.18 10.28
CA ILE A 142 -4.18 16.05 11.08
C ILE A 142 -4.06 16.87 12.36
N ALA A 143 -2.94 16.75 13.08
CA ALA A 143 -2.72 17.49 14.32
C ALA A 143 -2.74 19.02 14.12
N ALA A 144 -2.15 19.51 13.03
CA ALA A 144 -2.13 20.93 12.72
C ALA A 144 -3.53 21.51 12.44
N ARG A 145 -4.45 20.69 11.92
CA ARG A 145 -5.80 21.14 11.52
C ARG A 145 -6.89 20.88 12.57
N SER A 146 -6.81 19.74 13.29
CA SER A 146 -7.80 19.34 14.27
C SER A 146 -7.43 19.68 15.72
N GLY A 147 -6.14 19.91 15.98
CA GLY A 147 -5.61 20.02 17.34
C GLY A 147 -5.38 18.69 18.05
N ALA A 148 -5.97 17.59 17.58
CA ALA A 148 -5.75 16.24 18.12
C ALA A 148 -4.54 15.55 17.46
N LYS A 149 -3.87 14.66 18.19
CA LYS A 149 -2.65 13.97 17.73
C LYS A 149 -2.82 12.43 17.73
N PRO A 150 -3.87 11.89 17.09
CA PRO A 150 -4.09 10.45 17.08
C PRO A 150 -2.91 9.74 16.42
N PRO A 151 -2.52 8.54 16.90
CA PRO A 151 -1.67 7.64 16.15
C PRO A 151 -2.25 7.32 14.77
N VAL A 152 -1.37 7.18 13.78
CA VAL A 152 -1.74 6.77 12.41
C VAL A 152 -1.04 5.45 12.12
N LEU A 153 -1.79 4.48 11.63
CA LEU A 153 -1.28 3.19 11.16
C LEU A 153 -1.58 3.05 9.67
N ILE A 154 -0.57 2.72 8.88
CA ILE A 154 -0.74 2.31 7.49
C ILE A 154 -0.68 0.79 7.44
N ILE A 155 -1.76 0.17 6.93
CA ILE A 155 -1.89 -1.29 6.89
C ILE A 155 -1.96 -1.80 5.46
N ASP A 156 -1.36 -2.96 5.24
CA ASP A 156 -1.56 -3.75 4.04
C ASP A 156 -2.23 -5.09 4.36
N SER A 157 -3.03 -5.59 3.41
CA SER A 157 -3.73 -6.87 3.52
C SER A 157 -3.05 -7.88 2.64
N HIS A 158 -2.10 -8.64 3.20
CA HIS A 158 -1.42 -9.64 2.41
C HIS A 158 -1.80 -11.09 2.76
N GLY A 159 -1.78 -11.94 1.70
CA GLY A 159 -1.78 -13.37 1.86
C GLY A 159 -0.46 -13.84 2.46
N ARG A 160 -0.51 -14.87 3.28
CA ARG A 160 0.66 -15.49 3.89
C ARG A 160 0.78 -16.96 3.54
N PRO A 161 1.99 -17.46 3.35
CA PRO A 161 2.22 -18.89 3.38
C PRO A 161 1.77 -19.46 4.74
N TRP A 162 1.28 -20.69 4.74
CA TRP A 162 0.82 -21.43 5.93
C TRP A 162 -0.39 -20.85 6.66
N ARG A 163 -1.16 -19.97 6.02
CA ARG A 163 -2.43 -19.41 6.54
C ARG A 163 -3.50 -19.40 5.47
N PHE A 164 -4.74 -19.65 5.89
CA PHE A 164 -5.92 -19.37 5.06
C PHE A 164 -6.33 -17.91 5.24
N GLY A 165 -6.62 -17.24 4.11
CA GLY A 165 -7.08 -15.87 4.08
C GLY A 165 -5.96 -14.83 4.15
N THR A 166 -6.38 -13.59 4.26
CA THR A 166 -5.50 -12.42 4.39
C THR A 166 -5.42 -11.94 5.83
N VAL A 167 -4.39 -11.19 6.15
CA VAL A 167 -4.23 -10.50 7.44
C VAL A 167 -3.77 -9.08 7.18
N GLY A 168 -4.32 -8.13 7.93
CA GLY A 168 -3.81 -6.77 7.96
C GLY A 168 -2.48 -6.74 8.70
N VAL A 169 -1.46 -6.20 8.07
CA VAL A 169 -0.13 -6.00 8.65
C VAL A 169 0.18 -4.52 8.60
N THR A 170 0.56 -3.96 9.73
CA THR A 170 1.04 -2.57 9.78
C THR A 170 2.39 -2.49 9.10
N ILE A 171 2.53 -1.56 8.17
CA ILE A 171 3.76 -1.29 7.43
C ILE A 171 4.32 0.10 7.70
N GLY A 172 3.54 0.95 8.38
CA GLY A 172 3.94 2.28 8.79
C GLY A 172 3.01 2.84 9.85
#